data_fc8bffdb2c1682c5a53fdb168fa99fc0
#
_entry.id   fc8bffdb2c1682c5a53fdb168fa99fc0
#
_cell.length_a   1.000
_cell.length_b   1.000
_cell.length_c   1.000
_cell.angle_alpha   90.00
_cell.angle_beta   90.00
_cell.angle_gamma   90.00
#
_symmetry.space_group_name_H-M   'P 1'
#
loop_
_entity.id
_entity.type
_entity.pdbx_description
1 polymer ?
#
loop_
_entity_poly.entity_id
_entity_poly.type
_entity_poly.pdbx_seq_one_letter_code
_entity_poly.pdbx_strand_id
1 'polypeptide(L)'
;MSFNVGDNVGPYKIIEQLGQGGMATVYKAYHASLDRYVAVKALHAAFGEDATFSARFQREARVVAKLEHPNIVPVYDYAEHEKRPYLIMKYIEGDTLKARLNKAPLTAQEIEKVVDSIGSALAYAHKQGILHRDIKGKRIEI
;
A
#
# COMPACT_ATOMS: atom_id res chain seq x y z
N MET A 1 -13.90 12.42 5.76
CA MET A 1 -14.65 11.79 4.66
C MET A 1 -13.80 10.79 3.91
N SER A 2 -14.33 9.62 3.70
CA SER A 2 -13.69 8.62 2.84
C SER A 2 -14.19 8.77 1.41
N PHE A 3 -13.46 8.21 0.47
CA PHE A 3 -13.97 8.05 -0.88
C PHE A 3 -15.06 6.97 -0.90
N ASN A 4 -16.01 7.10 -1.80
CA ASN A 4 -17.10 6.15 -1.96
C ASN A 4 -16.90 5.30 -3.21
N VAL A 5 -17.43 4.09 -3.20
CA VAL A 5 -17.46 3.25 -4.39
C VAL A 5 -18.16 4.00 -5.53
N GLY A 6 -17.51 4.02 -6.69
CA GLY A 6 -17.99 4.74 -7.86
C GLY A 6 -17.40 6.15 -8.02
N ASP A 7 -16.79 6.71 -6.97
CA ASP A 7 -16.15 8.03 -7.06
C ASP A 7 -14.96 7.98 -8.02
N ASN A 8 -14.74 9.10 -8.71
CA ASN A 8 -13.54 9.30 -9.51
C ASN A 8 -12.55 10.14 -8.72
N VAL A 9 -11.37 9.59 -8.46
CA VAL A 9 -10.26 10.27 -7.78
C VAL A 9 -9.18 10.45 -8.84
N GLY A 10 -9.09 11.64 -9.43
CA GLY A 10 -8.28 11.84 -10.62
C GLY A 10 -8.70 10.87 -11.73
N PRO A 11 -7.75 10.16 -12.36
CA PRO A 11 -8.07 9.19 -13.41
C PRO A 11 -8.49 7.81 -12.87
N TYR A 12 -8.71 7.67 -11.57
CA TYR A 12 -8.97 6.40 -10.92
C TYR A 12 -10.40 6.32 -10.42
N LYS A 13 -11.09 5.23 -10.77
CA LYS A 13 -12.45 4.98 -10.31
C LYS A 13 -12.41 4.00 -9.12
N ILE A 14 -12.94 4.41 -7.98
CA ILE A 14 -12.98 3.58 -6.79
C ILE A 14 -13.94 2.40 -6.97
N ILE A 15 -13.43 1.18 -6.81
CA ILE A 15 -14.20 -0.06 -6.97
C ILE A 15 -14.64 -0.62 -5.63
N GLU A 16 -13.73 -0.70 -4.65
CA GLU A 16 -14.05 -1.20 -3.32
C GLU A 16 -13.02 -0.72 -2.29
N GLN A 17 -13.38 -0.77 -1.02
CA GLN A 17 -12.45 -0.50 0.08
C GLN A 17 -11.75 -1.81 0.45
N LEU A 18 -10.41 -1.77 0.49
CA LEU A 18 -9.59 -2.93 0.82
C LEU A 18 -9.19 -2.98 2.29
N GLY A 19 -8.99 -1.82 2.92
CA GLY A 19 -8.60 -1.76 4.31
C GLY A 19 -8.63 -0.34 4.85
N GLN A 20 -8.65 -0.23 6.18
CA GLN A 20 -8.67 1.04 6.87
C GLN A 20 -7.70 1.00 8.05
N GLY A 21 -6.76 1.93 8.08
CA GLY A 21 -5.86 2.16 9.19
C GLY A 21 -6.20 3.44 9.94
N GLY A 22 -5.36 3.80 10.92
CA GLY A 22 -5.56 5.02 11.71
C GLY A 22 -5.38 6.31 10.93
N MET A 23 -4.50 6.32 9.91
CA MET A 23 -4.14 7.52 9.15
C MET A 23 -4.64 7.50 7.71
N ALA A 24 -4.84 6.33 7.14
CA ALA A 24 -5.17 6.17 5.73
C ALA A 24 -6.14 5.03 5.50
N THR A 25 -6.84 5.09 4.38
CA THR A 25 -7.70 4.01 3.88
C THR A 25 -7.18 3.58 2.52
N VAL A 26 -7.20 2.28 2.26
CA VAL A 26 -6.76 1.70 0.99
C VAL A 26 -7.96 1.21 0.20
N TYR A 27 -7.99 1.59 -1.08
CA TYR A 27 -9.05 1.23 -2.01
C TYR A 27 -8.50 0.48 -3.21
N LYS A 28 -9.32 -0.40 -3.78
CA LYS A 28 -9.09 -0.90 -5.12
C LYS A 28 -9.72 0.09 -6.08
N ALA A 29 -8.99 0.48 -7.13
CA ALA A 29 -9.48 1.39 -8.13
C ALA A 29 -9.12 0.90 -9.53
N TYR A 30 -9.87 1.39 -10.53
CA TYR A 30 -9.65 1.08 -11.94
C TYR A 30 -9.07 2.29 -12.65
N HIS A 31 -7.96 2.08 -13.36
CA HIS A 31 -7.32 3.09 -14.20
C HIS A 31 -7.64 2.81 -15.66
N ALA A 32 -8.65 3.51 -16.19
CA ALA A 32 -9.17 3.25 -17.53
C ALA A 32 -8.12 3.41 -18.64
N SER A 33 -7.28 4.44 -18.53
CA SER A 33 -6.26 4.74 -19.58
C SER A 33 -5.27 3.61 -19.78
N LEU A 34 -4.95 2.87 -18.72
CA LEU A 34 -4.00 1.74 -18.77
C LEU A 34 -4.71 0.40 -18.65
N ASP A 35 -6.04 0.41 -18.53
CA ASP A 35 -6.88 -0.79 -18.40
C ASP A 35 -6.33 -1.75 -17.34
N ARG A 36 -6.13 -1.23 -16.12
CA ARG A 36 -5.64 -2.04 -15.01
C ARG A 36 -6.20 -1.56 -13.68
N TYR A 37 -6.20 -2.47 -12.71
CA TYR A 37 -6.51 -2.13 -11.33
C TYR A 37 -5.27 -1.64 -10.60
N VAL A 38 -5.48 -0.73 -9.66
CA VAL A 38 -4.44 -0.20 -8.77
C VAL A 38 -4.97 -0.17 -7.35
N ALA A 39 -4.06 -0.03 -6.38
CA ALA A 39 -4.42 0.27 -5.00
C ALA A 39 -4.22 1.76 -4.75
N VAL A 40 -5.21 2.41 -4.17
CA VAL A 40 -5.18 3.83 -3.81
C VAL A 40 -5.12 3.92 -2.29
N LYS A 41 -4.04 4.45 -1.75
CA LYS A 41 -3.89 4.72 -0.32
C LYS A 41 -4.12 6.19 -0.08
N ALA A 42 -5.26 6.53 0.50
CA ALA A 42 -5.65 7.92 0.74
C ALA A 42 -5.51 8.29 2.21
N LEU A 43 -4.81 9.38 2.48
CA LEU A 43 -4.69 9.93 3.82
C LEU A 43 -6.07 10.40 4.29
N HIS A 44 -6.42 10.16 5.56
CA HIS A 44 -7.70 10.65 6.10
C HIS A 44 -7.75 12.19 6.08
N ALA A 45 -8.93 12.73 5.87
CA ALA A 45 -9.11 14.18 5.72
C ALA A 45 -8.50 15.00 6.85
N ALA A 46 -8.65 14.55 8.10
CA ALA A 46 -8.10 15.23 9.26
C ALA A 46 -6.57 15.37 9.20
N PHE A 47 -5.88 14.38 8.64
CA PHE A 47 -4.42 14.42 8.47
C PHE A 47 -4.02 15.17 7.19
N GLY A 48 -4.86 15.15 6.16
CA GLY A 48 -4.64 15.87 4.92
C GLY A 48 -4.67 17.39 5.09
N GLU A 49 -5.44 17.89 6.05
CA GLU A 49 -5.52 19.31 6.38
C GLU A 49 -4.29 19.82 7.14
N ASP A 50 -3.55 18.92 7.79
CA ASP A 50 -2.32 19.28 8.49
C ASP A 50 -1.15 19.28 7.51
N ALA A 51 -0.58 20.46 7.26
CA ALA A 51 0.53 20.62 6.31
C ALA A 51 1.76 19.78 6.69
N THR A 52 2.00 19.57 7.99
CA THR A 52 3.12 18.76 8.48
C THR A 52 2.94 17.29 8.09
N PHE A 53 1.75 16.73 8.30
CA PHE A 53 1.44 15.36 7.93
C PHE A 53 1.47 15.16 6.41
N SER A 54 0.92 16.09 5.65
CA SER A 54 0.93 16.02 4.20
C SER A 54 2.34 16.06 3.62
N ALA A 55 3.18 16.96 4.12
CA ALA A 55 4.58 17.05 3.68
C ALA A 55 5.37 15.80 4.03
N ARG A 56 5.15 15.23 5.22
CA ARG A 56 5.79 14.01 5.67
C ARG A 56 5.36 12.81 4.83
N PHE A 57 4.06 12.71 4.56
CA PHE A 57 3.48 11.65 3.73
C PHE A 57 4.09 11.69 2.32
N GLN A 58 4.21 12.88 1.73
CA GLN A 58 4.81 13.06 0.41
C GLN A 58 6.30 12.69 0.40
N ARG A 59 7.03 13.08 1.44
CA ARG A 59 8.47 12.76 1.56
C ARG A 59 8.68 11.26 1.66
N GLU A 60 7.91 10.58 2.50
CA GLU A 60 7.98 9.13 2.66
C GLU A 60 7.60 8.42 1.34
N ALA A 61 6.60 8.93 0.64
CA ALA A 61 6.21 8.40 -0.66
C ALA A 61 7.34 8.46 -1.68
N ARG A 62 8.07 9.57 -1.74
CA ARG A 62 9.21 9.73 -2.65
C ARG A 62 10.32 8.74 -2.35
N VAL A 63 10.58 8.46 -1.09
CA VAL A 63 11.60 7.50 -0.67
C VAL A 63 11.18 6.08 -1.07
N VAL A 64 9.97 5.68 -0.73
CA VAL A 64 9.45 4.35 -1.05
C VAL A 64 9.30 4.13 -2.55
N ALA A 65 8.95 5.17 -3.31
CA ALA A 65 8.79 5.07 -4.77
C ALA A 65 10.09 4.71 -5.49
N LYS A 66 11.25 4.93 -4.87
CA LYS A 66 12.56 4.59 -5.44
C LYS A 66 12.97 3.14 -5.17
N LEU A 67 12.24 2.43 -4.32
CA LEU A 67 12.55 1.04 -4.02
C LEU A 67 12.11 0.13 -5.16
N GLU A 68 13.03 -0.71 -5.62
CA GLU A 68 12.78 -1.71 -6.65
C GLU A 68 13.21 -3.07 -6.14
N HIS A 69 12.25 -3.88 -5.73
CA HIS A 69 12.50 -5.22 -5.20
C HIS A 69 11.28 -6.11 -5.46
N PRO A 70 11.46 -7.40 -5.82
CA PRO A 70 10.35 -8.30 -6.12
C PRO A 70 9.35 -8.47 -5.00
N ASN A 71 9.77 -8.27 -3.76
CA ASN A 71 8.93 -8.46 -2.56
C ASN A 71 8.52 -7.16 -1.88
N ILE A 72 8.64 -6.03 -2.59
CA ILE A 72 8.15 -4.73 -2.14
C ILE A 72 7.15 -4.22 -3.16
N VAL A 73 5.94 -3.86 -2.69
CA VAL A 73 4.89 -3.35 -3.57
C VAL A 73 5.33 -2.04 -4.22
N PRO A 74 5.33 -1.97 -5.55
CA PRO A 74 5.72 -0.74 -6.24
C PRO A 74 4.72 0.40 -6.00
N VAL A 75 5.24 1.60 -5.81
CA VAL A 75 4.46 2.84 -5.82
C VAL A 75 4.53 3.44 -7.21
N TYR A 76 3.37 3.66 -7.83
CA TYR A 76 3.29 4.16 -9.20
C TYR A 76 3.22 5.67 -9.29
N ASP A 77 2.52 6.30 -8.34
CA ASP A 77 2.25 7.74 -8.41
C ASP A 77 1.85 8.30 -7.05
N TYR A 78 1.93 9.62 -6.94
CA TYR A 78 1.45 10.41 -5.82
C TYR A 78 0.65 11.58 -6.37
N ALA A 79 -0.50 11.86 -5.78
CA ALA A 79 -1.31 13.01 -6.18
C ALA A 79 -2.17 13.52 -5.03
N GLU A 80 -2.93 14.56 -5.29
CA GLU A 80 -3.89 15.12 -4.35
C GLU A 80 -5.26 15.25 -5.01
N HIS A 81 -6.29 14.97 -4.24
CA HIS A 81 -7.68 15.16 -4.65
C HIS A 81 -8.41 15.89 -3.54
N GLU A 82 -8.91 17.09 -3.83
CA GLU A 82 -9.56 17.97 -2.84
C GLU A 82 -8.68 18.19 -1.60
N LYS A 83 -7.40 18.50 -1.83
CA LYS A 83 -6.36 18.73 -0.82
C LYS A 83 -6.03 17.48 0.01
N ARG A 84 -6.40 16.32 -0.48
CA ARG A 84 -6.19 15.04 0.18
C ARG A 84 -5.10 14.27 -0.55
N PRO A 85 -3.94 14.03 0.09
CA PRO A 85 -2.88 13.25 -0.57
C PRO A 85 -3.26 11.78 -0.68
N TYR A 86 -2.86 11.16 -1.79
CA TYR A 86 -3.01 9.74 -2.00
C TYR A 86 -1.85 9.16 -2.80
N LEU A 87 -1.58 7.88 -2.53
CA LEU A 87 -0.58 7.09 -3.26
C LEU A 87 -1.27 6.10 -4.17
N ILE A 88 -0.72 5.93 -5.36
CA ILE A 88 -1.13 4.87 -6.27
C ILE A 88 -0.07 3.78 -6.24
N MET A 89 -0.49 2.57 -5.94
CA MET A 89 0.38 1.41 -5.80
C MET A 89 -0.13 0.26 -6.67
N LYS A 90 0.75 -0.70 -6.92
CA LYS A 90 0.33 -1.93 -7.56
C LYS A 90 -0.75 -2.62 -6.73
N TYR A 91 -1.83 -3.03 -7.39
CA TYR A 91 -2.85 -3.87 -6.76
C TYR A 91 -2.36 -5.31 -6.75
N ILE A 92 -2.32 -5.92 -5.58
CA ILE A 92 -1.92 -7.32 -5.40
C ILE A 92 -3.16 -8.16 -5.17
N GLU A 93 -3.42 -9.10 -6.07
CA GLU A 93 -4.48 -10.09 -5.90
C GLU A 93 -4.02 -11.19 -4.95
N GLY A 94 -4.96 -11.76 -4.21
CA GLY A 94 -4.70 -12.85 -3.28
C GLY A 94 -4.99 -12.44 -1.84
N ASP A 95 -4.44 -13.21 -0.91
CA ASP A 95 -4.65 -13.03 0.51
C ASP A 95 -3.46 -12.36 1.19
N THR A 96 -3.71 -11.73 2.33
CA THR A 96 -2.65 -11.38 3.27
C THR A 96 -2.17 -12.64 3.98
N LEU A 97 -0.97 -12.59 4.54
CA LEU A 97 -0.47 -13.68 5.37
C LEU A 97 -1.40 -13.96 6.55
N LYS A 98 -1.94 -12.91 7.17
CA LYS A 98 -2.90 -13.04 8.27
C LYS A 98 -4.14 -13.82 7.83
N ALA A 99 -4.72 -13.48 6.69
CA ALA A 99 -5.90 -14.17 6.17
C ALA A 99 -5.59 -15.62 5.82
N ARG A 100 -4.41 -15.88 5.25
CA ARG A 100 -3.97 -17.25 4.91
C ARG A 100 -3.80 -18.10 6.18
N LEU A 101 -3.20 -17.55 7.24
CA LEU A 101 -3.03 -18.27 8.51
C LEU A 101 -4.36 -18.58 9.21
N ASN A 102 -5.37 -17.73 9.02
CA ASN A 102 -6.71 -17.99 9.55
C ASN A 102 -7.38 -19.19 8.89
N LYS A 103 -6.98 -19.54 7.67
CA LYS A 103 -7.52 -20.70 6.94
C LYS A 103 -6.87 -22.01 7.34
N ALA A 104 -5.56 -22.02 7.47
CA ALA A 104 -4.78 -23.21 7.83
C ALA A 104 -3.34 -22.82 8.19
N PRO A 105 -2.62 -23.65 8.97
CA PRO A 105 -1.20 -23.44 9.22
C PRO A 105 -0.39 -23.47 7.92
N LEU A 106 0.74 -22.77 7.91
CA LEU A 106 1.68 -22.82 6.80
C LEU A 106 2.52 -24.10 6.87
N THR A 107 2.88 -24.62 5.70
CA THR A 107 3.87 -25.71 5.62
C THR A 107 5.27 -25.15 5.94
N ALA A 108 6.23 -26.04 6.23
CA ALA A 108 7.62 -25.65 6.46
C ALA A 108 8.20 -24.90 5.25
N GLN A 109 7.89 -25.36 4.04
CA GLN A 109 8.34 -24.70 2.80
C GLN A 109 7.73 -23.32 2.63
N GLU A 110 6.46 -23.16 2.96
CA GLU A 110 5.79 -21.85 2.91
C GLU A 110 6.39 -20.87 3.91
N ILE A 111 6.68 -21.33 5.13
CA ILE A 111 7.32 -20.50 6.16
C ILE A 111 8.69 -20.03 5.68
N GLU A 112 9.51 -20.93 5.14
CA GLU A 112 10.83 -20.59 4.62
C GLU A 112 10.75 -19.54 3.51
N LYS A 113 9.82 -19.71 2.58
CA LYS A 113 9.60 -18.75 1.48
C LYS A 113 9.21 -17.38 1.99
N VAL A 114 8.29 -17.31 2.95
CA VAL A 114 7.83 -16.04 3.54
C VAL A 114 9.00 -15.36 4.26
N VAL A 115 9.74 -16.07 5.09
CA VAL A 115 10.87 -15.53 5.85
C VAL A 115 11.96 -15.02 4.91
N ASP A 116 12.32 -15.79 3.90
CA ASP A 116 13.36 -15.41 2.93
C ASP A 116 12.93 -14.20 2.11
N SER A 117 11.68 -14.16 1.65
CA SER A 117 11.17 -13.06 0.84
C SER A 117 11.13 -11.76 1.65
N ILE A 118 10.62 -11.80 2.87
CA ILE A 118 10.55 -10.63 3.75
C ILE A 118 11.94 -10.20 4.17
N GLY A 119 12.80 -11.15 4.55
CA GLY A 119 14.19 -10.86 4.91
C GLY A 119 14.94 -10.18 3.79
N SER A 120 14.79 -10.64 2.56
CA SER A 120 15.40 -10.04 1.38
C SER A 120 14.89 -8.62 1.15
N ALA A 121 13.57 -8.38 1.26
CA ALA A 121 12.98 -7.06 1.11
C ALA A 121 13.48 -6.09 2.18
N LEU A 122 13.50 -6.52 3.44
CA LEU A 122 13.97 -5.70 4.54
C LEU A 122 15.46 -5.37 4.43
N ALA A 123 16.29 -6.35 4.06
CA ALA A 123 17.71 -6.13 3.85
C ALA A 123 17.96 -5.08 2.75
N TYR A 124 17.23 -5.17 1.66
CA TYR A 124 17.29 -4.19 0.58
C TYR A 124 16.87 -2.80 1.07
N ALA A 125 15.73 -2.70 1.75
CA ALA A 125 15.22 -1.42 2.27
C ALA A 125 16.20 -0.80 3.27
N HIS A 126 16.77 -1.62 4.17
CA HIS A 126 17.77 -1.15 5.15
C HIS A 126 19.03 -0.58 4.48
N LYS A 127 19.49 -1.18 3.39
CA LYS A 127 20.61 -0.64 2.61
C LYS A 127 20.27 0.71 1.99
N GLN A 128 19.00 0.97 1.72
CA GLN A 128 18.52 2.24 1.22
C GLN A 128 18.21 3.25 2.35
N GLY A 129 18.47 2.87 3.60
CA GLY A 129 18.26 3.72 4.77
C GLY A 129 16.82 3.75 5.28
N ILE A 130 16.02 2.76 4.92
CA ILE A 130 14.59 2.70 5.27
C ILE A 130 14.32 1.59 6.27
N LEU A 131 13.67 1.92 7.38
CA LEU A 131 13.20 0.96 8.38
C LEU A 131 11.67 0.91 8.35
N HIS A 132 11.10 -0.29 8.25
CA HIS A 132 9.64 -0.45 8.20
C HIS A 132 8.97 -0.11 9.54
N ARG A 133 9.44 -0.71 10.63
CA ARG A 133 8.96 -0.49 12.02
C ARG A 133 7.59 -1.05 12.36
N ASP A 134 6.89 -1.69 11.42
CA ASP A 134 5.53 -2.20 11.68
C ASP A 134 5.21 -3.43 10.82
N ILE A 135 6.10 -4.42 10.82
CA ILE A 135 5.88 -5.68 10.10
C ILE A 135 4.86 -6.53 10.84
N LYS A 136 3.82 -6.94 10.14
CA LYS A 136 2.78 -7.84 10.66
C LYS A 136 2.03 -8.55 9.53
N GLY A 137 1.37 -9.66 9.86
CA GLY A 137 0.76 -10.55 8.86
C GLY A 137 -0.26 -9.88 7.94
N LYS A 138 -0.98 -8.87 8.41
CA LYS A 138 -1.96 -8.16 7.56
C LYS A 138 -1.32 -7.23 6.54
N ARG A 139 0.00 -6.99 6.63
CA ARG A 139 0.77 -6.19 5.67
C ARG A 139 1.59 -7.02 4.70
N ILE A 140 1.53 -8.34 4.82
CA ILE A 140 2.25 -9.29 3.98
C ILE A 140 1.23 -9.97 3.08
N GLU A 141 1.47 -9.92 1.78
CA GLU A 141 0.60 -10.54 0.77
C GLU A 141 1.29 -11.76 0.17
N ILE A 142 0.53 -12.82 0.01
CA ILE A 142 1.04 -14.09 -0.51
C ILE A 142 0.15 -14.68 -1.59
#